data_c64a92edd616f21086b2bc0724ae53f8
#
_entry.id   c64a92edd616f21086b2bc0724ae53f8
#
_cell.length_a   1.000
_cell.length_b   1.000
_cell.length_c   1.000
_cell.angle_alpha   90.00
_cell.angle_beta   90.00
_cell.angle_gamma   90.00
#
_symmetry.space_group_name_H-M   'P 1'
#
loop_
_entity.id
_entity.type
_entity.pdbx_description
1 polymer ?
#
loop_
_entity_poly.entity_id
_entity_poly.type
_entity_poly.pdbx_seq_one_letter_code
_entity_poly.pdbx_strand_id
1 'polypeptide(L)'
;MRKFISIAIIIGISGCSLIGFHYHIHNPKRAGKYPKETAALKTFGNQDAPHRTCYDVTYYSLDVTFPGDLLKGKKITDDVTMNITALTDFDTIQIDLAGTMKMNTLSVLDNVKSSYTRKGSTVLLAFHGEQGKKYSIYMNAEGEPVEAHKPPWDGGFTRKQDDMKNPWWGVSCETEGASLWWPCKDVVNDEPDSVDMYYKVPDPWVAVGNGNLVEKKSLGGCCNLNEWHWHVSYPINLYDITFYIGKFKLLHDTYYSAVTHDTLQLNHYVLEQHYDQAQKDFPQLKNYLAFYEEMYGPYPWYRDGCKLVESPYEGMEHQTAIAYGHGFKNDPNWGFDYIILHETAHEWWGNAVTAEDLGDGWIHEGFATYTEALWVEHKFSHESYERYLWADRFTIINRRPVSRPYNIRYFDYHDEDIYMKGSWVLHSLRYSINDDSVFFDVLKTYFKTYEYKNATTRDLEKVVEDKTGKDYKWFFDQYLYDRFVPELQYYAENGELYFRWVKVINEFPMPVKVRINGSKTDELVIHPTTAIQHVKLPAGTLTVWPDEVKVLFKGVETKNLAKLFEKQSATK
;
A
#
# COMPACT_ATOMS: atom_id res chain seq x y z
N MET A 1 42.03 5.28 14.93
CA MET A 1 42.50 5.14 13.55
C MET A 1 42.44 3.64 13.17
N ARG A 2 41.41 3.18 12.51
CA ARG A 2 41.38 1.90 11.81
C ARG A 2 40.80 2.17 10.44
N LYS A 3 41.63 1.95 9.42
CA LYS A 3 41.32 2.13 8.01
C LYS A 3 40.40 0.98 7.57
N PHE A 4 39.21 1.30 7.06
CA PHE A 4 38.43 0.37 6.27
C PHE A 4 38.89 0.44 4.83
N ILE A 5 39.39 -0.68 4.32
CA ILE A 5 39.74 -0.86 2.92
C ILE A 5 38.44 -1.30 2.23
N SER A 6 37.92 -0.43 1.38
CA SER A 6 36.84 -0.79 0.45
C SER A 6 37.45 -1.53 -0.73
N ILE A 7 37.13 -2.80 -0.89
CA ILE A 7 37.45 -3.55 -2.11
C ILE A 7 36.33 -3.27 -3.12
N ALA A 8 36.63 -2.41 -4.08
CA ALA A 8 35.80 -2.23 -5.27
C ALA A 8 36.06 -3.41 -6.21
N ILE A 9 35.08 -4.28 -6.44
CA ILE A 9 35.12 -5.26 -7.51
C ILE A 9 34.79 -4.52 -8.80
N ILE A 10 35.82 -4.28 -9.62
CA ILE A 10 35.69 -3.73 -10.97
C ILE A 10 35.24 -4.88 -11.87
N ILE A 11 33.95 -4.92 -12.19
CA ILE A 11 33.46 -5.70 -13.34
C ILE A 11 33.66 -4.80 -14.56
N GLY A 12 34.58 -5.19 -15.43
CA GLY A 12 34.85 -4.51 -16.67
C GLY A 12 33.67 -4.62 -17.64
N ILE A 13 32.81 -3.61 -17.65
CA ILE A 13 31.94 -3.30 -18.79
C ILE A 13 32.37 -1.93 -19.27
N SER A 14 32.85 -1.90 -20.50
CA SER A 14 33.29 -0.68 -21.18
C SER A 14 32.12 0.32 -21.26
N GLY A 15 32.34 1.48 -20.64
CA GLY A 15 31.67 2.72 -20.99
C GLY A 15 30.23 2.89 -20.52
N CYS A 16 30.03 3.01 -19.19
CA CYS A 16 28.89 3.76 -18.65
C CYS A 16 29.33 4.54 -17.42
N SER A 17 29.12 5.83 -17.48
CA SER A 17 29.32 6.77 -16.39
C SER A 17 28.56 6.34 -15.15
N LEU A 18 29.23 6.44 -13.99
CA LEU A 18 28.59 6.35 -12.68
C LEU A 18 27.51 7.45 -12.56
N ILE A 19 26.28 7.09 -12.83
CA ILE A 19 25.12 7.95 -12.58
C ILE A 19 24.76 7.74 -11.12
N GLY A 20 24.92 8.80 -10.33
CA GLY A 20 24.54 8.80 -8.91
C GLY A 20 23.02 8.64 -8.79
N PHE A 21 22.57 7.57 -8.17
CA PHE A 21 21.20 7.40 -7.75
C PHE A 21 20.90 8.39 -6.61
N HIS A 22 20.01 9.34 -6.86
CA HIS A 22 19.42 10.15 -5.81
C HIS A 22 18.10 9.51 -5.38
N TYR A 23 18.18 8.33 -4.78
CA TYR A 23 17.16 7.93 -3.83
C TYR A 23 17.43 8.68 -2.51
N HIS A 24 16.41 9.20 -1.89
CA HIS A 24 16.50 9.61 -0.50
C HIS A 24 16.78 8.38 0.36
N ILE A 25 18.06 7.96 0.41
CA ILE A 25 18.51 6.97 1.37
C ILE A 25 18.25 7.57 2.75
N HIS A 26 17.14 7.22 3.35
CA HIS A 26 16.91 7.47 4.76
C HIS A 26 18.02 6.77 5.53
N ASN A 27 18.92 7.58 6.08
CA ASN A 27 20.07 7.11 6.83
C ASN A 27 19.58 6.26 8.03
N PRO A 28 19.81 4.93 8.07
CA PRO A 28 19.29 4.05 9.12
C PRO A 28 19.82 4.41 10.53
N LYS A 29 20.76 5.34 10.64
CA LYS A 29 21.23 5.90 11.91
C LYS A 29 20.34 7.00 12.50
N ARG A 30 19.32 7.44 11.79
CA ARG A 30 18.28 8.36 12.28
C ARG A 30 16.96 7.67 12.54
N ALA A 31 16.95 6.39 12.87
CA ALA A 31 15.80 5.79 13.55
C ALA A 31 15.57 6.58 14.85
N GLY A 32 14.84 7.68 14.74
CA GLY A 32 14.29 8.39 15.87
C GLY A 32 13.54 7.37 16.73
N LYS A 33 13.45 7.61 18.02
CA LYS A 33 12.59 6.81 18.88
C LYS A 33 11.23 6.76 18.20
N TYR A 34 10.73 5.55 17.91
CA TYR A 34 9.39 5.33 17.38
C TYR A 34 8.41 6.29 18.07
N PRO A 35 7.51 6.94 17.36
CA PRO A 35 6.41 7.59 18.02
C PRO A 35 5.81 6.54 18.94
N LYS A 36 5.83 6.79 20.24
CA LYS A 36 5.12 5.93 21.15
C LYS A 36 3.69 5.98 20.69
N GLU A 37 3.13 4.81 20.40
CA GLU A 37 1.71 4.64 20.18
C GLU A 37 0.98 5.61 21.14
N THR A 38 0.30 6.59 20.58
CA THR A 38 -0.34 7.62 21.41
C THR A 38 -1.40 6.92 22.27
N ALA A 39 -1.68 7.45 23.45
CA ALA A 39 -2.71 6.86 24.32
C ALA A 39 -4.08 6.77 23.61
N ALA A 40 -4.33 7.62 22.61
CA ALA A 40 -5.50 7.58 21.74
C ALA A 40 -5.51 6.31 20.86
N LEU A 41 -4.42 5.98 20.17
CA LEU A 41 -4.33 4.78 19.33
C LEU A 41 -4.49 3.49 20.12
N LYS A 42 -4.01 3.46 21.37
CA LYS A 42 -4.19 2.30 22.27
C LYS A 42 -5.63 2.01 22.65
N THR A 43 -6.54 2.95 22.50
CA THR A 43 -7.94 2.79 22.91
C THR A 43 -8.88 2.31 21.80
N PHE A 44 -8.43 2.22 20.54
CA PHE A 44 -9.26 1.74 19.44
C PHE A 44 -9.68 0.26 19.61
N GLY A 45 -8.86 -0.55 20.26
CA GLY A 45 -9.14 -1.96 20.52
C GLY A 45 -9.03 -2.83 19.27
N ASN A 46 -9.47 -4.07 19.43
CA ASN A 46 -9.42 -5.11 18.43
C ASN A 46 -10.54 -4.92 17.40
N GLN A 47 -10.25 -4.99 16.08
CA GLN A 47 -11.27 -4.96 15.03
C GLN A 47 -12.26 -6.14 15.14
N ASP A 48 -11.82 -7.31 15.65
CA ASP A 48 -12.64 -8.48 15.88
C ASP A 48 -13.42 -8.43 17.22
N ALA A 49 -13.44 -7.27 17.89
CA ALA A 49 -14.18 -7.14 19.15
C ALA A 49 -15.71 -7.32 18.92
N PRO A 50 -16.42 -7.99 19.84
CA PRO A 50 -17.87 -8.28 19.67
C PRO A 50 -18.73 -7.04 19.39
N HIS A 51 -18.35 -5.86 19.89
CA HIS A 51 -19.05 -4.61 19.65
C HIS A 51 -18.79 -4.01 18.25
N ARG A 52 -17.88 -4.60 17.47
CA ARG A 52 -17.56 -4.22 16.09
C ARG A 52 -18.04 -5.24 15.08
N THR A 53 -17.93 -6.53 15.40
CA THR A 53 -18.32 -7.62 14.49
C THR A 53 -19.82 -7.93 14.48
N CYS A 54 -20.59 -7.33 15.39
CA CYS A 54 -22.05 -7.56 15.47
C CYS A 54 -22.88 -6.79 14.45
N TYR A 55 -22.27 -5.88 13.68
CA TYR A 55 -22.95 -5.07 12.67
C TYR A 55 -22.04 -4.79 11.48
N ASP A 56 -22.65 -4.57 10.33
CA ASP A 56 -22.09 -4.21 9.05
C ASP A 56 -22.53 -2.79 8.70
N VAL A 57 -21.61 -1.98 8.18
CA VAL A 57 -21.92 -0.61 7.76
C VAL A 57 -22.16 -0.57 6.26
N THR A 58 -23.34 -0.20 5.84
CA THR A 58 -23.73 -0.18 4.43
C THR A 58 -23.66 1.20 3.78
N TYR A 59 -23.64 2.28 4.57
CA TYR A 59 -23.65 3.65 4.02
C TYR A 59 -23.23 4.68 5.05
N TYR A 60 -22.53 5.71 4.57
CA TYR A 60 -22.33 6.95 5.29
C TYR A 60 -22.83 8.17 4.50
N SER A 61 -23.43 9.13 5.22
CA SER A 61 -23.54 10.52 4.79
C SER A 61 -22.65 11.35 5.69
N LEU A 62 -21.62 11.97 5.15
CA LEU A 62 -20.62 12.76 5.85
C LEU A 62 -20.75 14.23 5.42
N ASP A 63 -21.31 15.06 6.28
CA ASP A 63 -21.49 16.51 6.05
C ASP A 63 -20.50 17.29 6.93
N VAL A 64 -19.50 17.92 6.32
CA VAL A 64 -18.41 18.60 7.01
C VAL A 64 -18.44 20.11 6.74
N THR A 65 -18.54 20.88 7.78
CA THR A 65 -18.40 22.33 7.71
C THR A 65 -17.00 22.75 8.15
N PHE A 66 -16.23 23.29 7.20
CA PHE A 66 -14.90 23.83 7.44
C PHE A 66 -14.97 25.28 7.94
N PRO A 67 -13.89 25.78 8.60
CA PRO A 67 -13.89 27.14 9.14
C PRO A 67 -14.04 28.20 8.05
N GLY A 68 -14.77 29.30 8.36
CA GLY A 68 -14.98 30.41 7.43
C GLY A 68 -13.70 31.19 7.04
N ASP A 69 -12.61 31.03 7.78
CA ASP A 69 -11.27 31.51 7.44
C ASP A 69 -10.29 30.31 7.56
N LEU A 70 -9.97 29.69 6.43
CA LEU A 70 -9.09 28.53 6.37
C LEU A 70 -7.62 28.82 6.72
N LEU A 71 -7.19 30.09 6.72
CA LEU A 71 -5.83 30.45 7.11
C LEU A 71 -5.66 30.54 8.63
N LYS A 72 -6.74 30.68 9.38
CA LYS A 72 -6.71 30.87 10.84
C LYS A 72 -7.48 29.80 11.60
N GLY A 73 -8.62 29.38 11.05
CA GLY A 73 -9.50 28.42 11.69
C GLY A 73 -8.98 26.99 11.55
N LYS A 74 -9.20 26.17 12.58
CA LYS A 74 -8.82 24.75 12.60
C LYS A 74 -9.98 23.83 12.93
N LYS A 75 -11.03 24.40 13.52
CA LYS A 75 -12.18 23.64 14.00
C LYS A 75 -13.12 23.31 12.84
N ILE A 76 -13.52 22.05 12.76
CA ILE A 76 -14.59 21.57 11.87
C ILE A 76 -15.82 21.16 12.68
N THR A 77 -16.92 20.99 11.98
CA THR A 77 -18.15 20.37 12.51
C THR A 77 -18.61 19.31 11.52
N ASP A 78 -18.89 18.12 12.04
CA ASP A 78 -19.34 16.96 11.27
C ASP A 78 -20.77 16.61 11.65
N ASP A 79 -21.63 16.43 10.66
CA ASP A 79 -22.92 15.79 10.77
C ASP A 79 -22.87 14.49 9.98
N VAL A 80 -22.92 13.36 10.70
CA VAL A 80 -22.73 12.02 10.09
C VAL A 80 -23.98 11.19 10.29
N THR A 81 -24.47 10.57 9.21
CA THR A 81 -25.46 9.49 9.28
C THR A 81 -24.79 8.20 8.86
N MET A 82 -24.84 7.19 9.72
CA MET A 82 -24.32 5.85 9.47
C MET A 82 -25.48 4.87 9.39
N ASN A 83 -25.64 4.17 8.26
CA ASN A 83 -26.62 3.09 8.12
C ASN A 83 -25.93 1.75 8.33
N ILE A 84 -26.54 0.92 9.18
CA ILE A 84 -26.01 -0.40 9.52
C ILE A 84 -27.03 -1.51 9.34
N THR A 85 -26.52 -2.73 9.13
CA THR A 85 -27.28 -3.98 9.24
C THR A 85 -26.76 -4.75 10.45
N ALA A 86 -27.64 -5.16 11.36
CA ALA A 86 -27.26 -6.00 12.49
C ALA A 86 -26.93 -7.42 11.99
N LEU A 87 -25.72 -7.89 12.21
CA LEU A 87 -25.26 -9.23 11.84
C LEU A 87 -25.65 -10.29 12.89
N THR A 88 -25.78 -9.86 14.14
CA THR A 88 -26.25 -10.65 15.29
C THR A 88 -27.13 -9.79 16.18
N ASP A 89 -27.86 -10.37 17.13
CA ASP A 89 -28.45 -9.59 18.22
C ASP A 89 -27.35 -8.95 19.07
N PHE A 90 -27.54 -7.70 19.46
CA PHE A 90 -26.58 -6.97 20.30
C PHE A 90 -27.28 -5.91 21.18
N ASP A 91 -26.61 -5.48 22.24
CA ASP A 91 -27.08 -4.37 23.11
C ASP A 91 -26.11 -3.17 23.08
N THR A 92 -24.99 -3.27 22.39
CA THR A 92 -24.00 -2.21 22.30
C THR A 92 -23.14 -2.37 21.05
N ILE A 93 -22.89 -1.26 20.35
CA ILE A 93 -21.90 -1.17 19.28
C ILE A 93 -20.78 -0.18 19.63
N GLN A 94 -19.63 -0.32 19.00
CA GLN A 94 -18.51 0.60 19.14
C GLN A 94 -18.40 1.49 17.90
N ILE A 95 -18.23 2.81 18.14
CA ILE A 95 -17.89 3.83 17.18
C ILE A 95 -16.57 4.47 17.67
N ASP A 96 -15.77 4.96 16.74
CA ASP A 96 -14.47 5.58 17.05
C ASP A 96 -14.49 7.06 16.67
N LEU A 97 -13.81 7.89 17.48
CA LEU A 97 -13.62 9.32 17.23
C LEU A 97 -12.44 9.82 18.07
N ALA A 98 -11.47 10.49 17.44
CA ALA A 98 -10.31 11.04 18.14
C ALA A 98 -10.66 11.94 19.31
N GLY A 99 -9.84 11.90 20.34
CA GLY A 99 -10.09 12.68 21.58
C GLY A 99 -10.08 14.20 21.41
N THR A 100 -9.52 14.70 20.30
CA THR A 100 -9.54 16.13 19.88
C THR A 100 -10.90 16.58 19.35
N MET A 101 -11.74 15.63 18.95
CA MET A 101 -13.09 15.85 18.46
C MET A 101 -14.11 15.56 19.58
N LYS A 102 -15.06 16.46 19.78
CA LYS A 102 -16.12 16.31 20.78
C LYS A 102 -17.39 15.75 20.14
N MET A 103 -17.94 14.66 20.63
CA MET A 103 -19.27 14.18 20.28
C MET A 103 -20.32 15.07 20.98
N ASN A 104 -21.11 15.78 20.20
CA ASN A 104 -22.21 16.62 20.71
C ASN A 104 -23.51 15.83 20.79
N THR A 105 -23.81 15.05 19.74
CA THR A 105 -25.01 14.23 19.65
C THR A 105 -24.66 12.85 19.09
N LEU A 106 -25.25 11.82 19.65
CA LEU A 106 -25.21 10.45 19.13
C LEU A 106 -26.53 9.77 19.48
N SER A 107 -27.27 9.35 18.47
CA SER A 107 -28.57 8.71 18.66
C SER A 107 -28.89 7.75 17.51
N VAL A 108 -29.62 6.70 17.82
CA VAL A 108 -30.28 5.87 16.79
C VAL A 108 -31.57 6.57 16.38
N LEU A 109 -31.83 6.66 15.08
CA LEU A 109 -33.02 7.32 14.54
C LEU A 109 -34.29 6.45 14.76
N ASP A 110 -35.43 6.89 14.25
CA ASP A 110 -36.73 6.21 14.30
C ASP A 110 -37.23 5.88 15.71
N ASN A 111 -36.94 6.78 16.67
CA ASN A 111 -37.36 6.69 18.08
C ASN A 111 -36.81 5.46 18.82
N VAL A 112 -35.71 4.86 18.37
CA VAL A 112 -35.03 3.80 19.10
C VAL A 112 -34.35 4.41 20.34
N LYS A 113 -34.68 3.90 21.52
CA LYS A 113 -34.06 4.37 22.77
C LYS A 113 -32.59 3.97 22.79
N SER A 114 -31.71 4.97 22.90
CA SER A 114 -30.27 4.75 22.94
C SER A 114 -29.59 5.67 23.97
N SER A 115 -28.40 5.30 24.36
CA SER A 115 -27.50 6.09 25.19
C SER A 115 -26.06 5.75 24.87
N TYR A 116 -25.11 6.65 25.12
CA TYR A 116 -23.71 6.34 24.86
C TYR A 116 -22.79 6.71 26.02
N THR A 117 -21.65 6.03 26.04
CA THR A 117 -20.53 6.35 26.92
C THR A 117 -19.28 6.52 26.06
N ARG A 118 -18.35 7.36 26.51
CA ARG A 118 -17.11 7.61 25.78
C ARG A 118 -15.90 7.48 26.70
N LYS A 119 -14.87 6.77 26.24
CA LYS A 119 -13.56 6.69 26.90
C LYS A 119 -12.45 6.90 25.87
N GLY A 120 -11.80 8.07 25.90
CA GLY A 120 -10.80 8.42 24.90
C GLY A 120 -11.42 8.49 23.52
N SER A 121 -10.90 7.71 22.59
CA SER A 121 -11.40 7.62 21.20
C SER A 121 -12.55 6.61 21.04
N THR A 122 -12.79 5.73 22.01
CA THR A 122 -13.85 4.73 21.96
C THR A 122 -15.17 5.30 22.42
N VAL A 123 -16.21 5.17 21.63
CA VAL A 123 -17.60 5.54 21.91
C VAL A 123 -18.46 4.29 21.86
N LEU A 124 -19.07 3.92 22.98
CA LEU A 124 -19.98 2.77 23.06
C LEU A 124 -21.43 3.28 23.02
N LEU A 125 -22.16 2.93 21.96
CA LEU A 125 -23.57 3.24 21.77
C LEU A 125 -24.41 2.05 22.19
N ALA A 126 -25.18 2.23 23.26
CA ALA A 126 -26.07 1.20 23.80
C ALA A 126 -27.49 1.33 23.22
N PHE A 127 -27.95 0.29 22.54
CA PHE A 127 -29.34 0.07 22.11
C PHE A 127 -29.51 -1.41 21.74
N HIS A 128 -30.73 -1.89 21.75
CA HIS A 128 -31.00 -3.27 21.34
C HIS A 128 -31.12 -3.37 19.83
N GLY A 129 -30.21 -4.10 19.20
CA GLY A 129 -30.22 -4.43 17.78
C GLY A 129 -30.61 -5.89 17.56
N GLU A 130 -31.50 -6.16 16.62
CA GLU A 130 -31.98 -7.50 16.27
C GLU A 130 -31.35 -7.95 14.94
N GLN A 131 -30.85 -9.16 14.87
CA GLN A 131 -30.22 -9.74 13.67
C GLN A 131 -31.06 -9.52 12.40
N GLY A 132 -30.39 -9.05 11.33
CA GLY A 132 -30.98 -8.76 10.03
C GLY A 132 -31.76 -7.44 9.95
N LYS A 133 -31.96 -6.72 11.07
CA LYS A 133 -32.56 -5.37 11.04
C LYS A 133 -31.56 -4.31 10.65
N LYS A 134 -32.07 -3.26 9.99
CA LYS A 134 -31.31 -2.06 9.60
C LYS A 134 -31.59 -0.94 10.58
N TYR A 135 -30.56 -0.15 10.88
CA TYR A 135 -30.63 1.00 11.77
C TYR A 135 -29.89 2.17 11.15
N SER A 136 -30.40 3.39 11.38
CA SER A 136 -29.71 4.64 11.02
C SER A 136 -29.26 5.34 12.30
N ILE A 137 -27.99 5.73 12.35
CA ILE A 137 -27.36 6.36 13.50
C ILE A 137 -26.91 7.74 13.11
N TYR A 138 -27.40 8.74 13.83
CA TYR A 138 -26.98 10.14 13.65
C TYR A 138 -25.94 10.52 14.67
N MET A 139 -24.89 11.21 14.20
CA MET A 139 -23.77 11.71 14.99
C MET A 139 -23.48 13.15 14.61
N ASN A 140 -23.34 14.02 15.62
CA ASN A 140 -22.79 15.36 15.42
C ASN A 140 -21.54 15.50 16.27
N ALA A 141 -20.44 15.87 15.64
CA ALA A 141 -19.17 16.08 16.30
C ALA A 141 -18.55 17.43 15.91
N GLU A 142 -17.69 17.97 16.75
CA GLU A 142 -16.94 19.19 16.46
C GLU A 142 -15.57 19.18 17.14
N GLY A 143 -14.59 19.81 16.54
CA GLY A 143 -13.27 19.93 17.18
C GLY A 143 -12.18 20.30 16.21
N GLU A 144 -10.96 20.19 16.69
CA GLU A 144 -9.76 20.32 15.87
C GLU A 144 -9.27 18.92 15.52
N PRO A 145 -9.37 18.46 14.25
CA PRO A 145 -8.82 17.17 13.83
C PRO A 145 -7.33 17.06 14.11
N VAL A 146 -6.85 15.85 14.27
CA VAL A 146 -5.41 15.60 14.43
C VAL A 146 -4.66 16.14 13.21
N GLU A 147 -3.53 16.80 13.44
CA GLU A 147 -2.63 17.25 12.37
C GLU A 147 -1.55 16.21 12.13
N ALA A 148 -1.29 15.87 10.87
CA ALA A 148 -0.20 15.01 10.48
C ALA A 148 1.15 15.71 10.69
N HIS A 149 2.13 15.01 11.28
CA HIS A 149 3.49 15.52 11.45
C HIS A 149 4.38 15.23 10.25
N LYS A 150 4.14 14.11 9.58
CA LYS A 150 4.87 13.64 8.39
C LYS A 150 3.88 13.03 7.39
N PRO A 151 3.00 13.82 6.80
CA PRO A 151 2.06 13.31 5.82
C PRO A 151 2.79 12.81 4.55
N PRO A 152 2.30 11.75 3.90
CA PRO A 152 1.10 10.97 4.24
C PRO A 152 1.31 9.92 5.34
N TRP A 153 2.55 9.61 5.73
CA TRP A 153 2.90 8.50 6.63
C TRP A 153 2.37 8.62 8.07
N ASP A 154 2.13 9.84 8.55
CA ASP A 154 1.39 10.06 9.79
C ASP A 154 -0.01 10.54 9.42
N GLY A 155 -1.06 9.93 10.00
CA GLY A 155 -2.44 10.30 9.75
C GLY A 155 -2.84 11.65 10.31
N GLY A 156 -3.72 12.32 9.62
CA GLY A 156 -4.31 13.59 10.03
C GLY A 156 -4.38 14.65 8.93
N PHE A 157 -4.81 15.83 9.32
CA PHE A 157 -4.91 16.98 8.43
C PHE A 157 -3.54 17.55 8.11
N THR A 158 -3.34 17.85 6.85
CA THR A 158 -2.20 18.64 6.36
C THR A 158 -2.70 19.99 5.91
N ARG A 159 -2.37 21.04 6.69
CA ARG A 159 -2.77 22.42 6.43
C ARG A 159 -1.57 23.23 5.97
N LYS A 160 -1.45 23.45 4.67
CA LYS A 160 -0.40 24.27 4.07
C LYS A 160 -0.97 25.47 3.32
N GLN A 161 -0.09 26.25 2.76
CA GLN A 161 -0.40 27.27 1.78
C GLN A 161 0.32 26.92 0.49
N ASP A 162 -0.33 27.18 -0.64
CA ASP A 162 0.30 27.09 -1.95
C ASP A 162 1.33 28.23 -2.16
N ASP A 163 2.00 28.25 -3.28
CA ASP A 163 3.01 29.27 -3.61
C ASP A 163 2.44 30.69 -3.69
N MET A 164 1.14 30.79 -3.97
CA MET A 164 0.39 32.05 -4.01
C MET A 164 -0.19 32.44 -2.64
N LYS A 165 0.13 31.69 -1.57
CA LYS A 165 -0.33 31.87 -0.18
C LYS A 165 -1.82 31.59 0.04
N ASN A 166 -2.47 30.86 -0.85
CA ASN A 166 -3.82 30.37 -0.65
C ASN A 166 -3.82 29.14 0.29
N PRO A 167 -4.92 28.88 1.02
CA PRO A 167 -5.08 27.62 1.75
C PRO A 167 -4.93 26.42 0.82
N TRP A 168 -4.19 25.41 1.27
CA TRP A 168 -4.00 24.16 0.57
C TRP A 168 -3.99 23.03 1.59
N TRP A 169 -5.13 22.35 1.72
CA TRP A 169 -5.38 21.36 2.74
C TRP A 169 -5.68 19.99 2.15
N GLY A 170 -5.38 18.95 2.90
CA GLY A 170 -5.76 17.57 2.62
C GLY A 170 -5.74 16.76 3.90
N VAL A 171 -6.18 15.51 3.81
CA VAL A 171 -6.14 14.54 4.90
C VAL A 171 -5.56 13.22 4.40
N SER A 172 -4.82 12.52 5.23
CA SER A 172 -4.36 11.15 5.02
C SER A 172 -4.59 10.35 6.29
N CYS A 173 -5.03 9.11 6.19
CA CYS A 173 -5.49 8.34 7.36
C CYS A 173 -5.14 6.84 7.34
N GLU A 174 -4.34 6.36 6.39
CA GLU A 174 -4.15 4.92 6.15
C GLU A 174 -3.85 4.11 7.42
N THR A 175 -2.98 4.59 8.29
CA THR A 175 -2.58 3.83 9.48
C THR A 175 -3.32 4.16 10.74
N GLU A 176 -3.63 5.44 10.96
CA GLU A 176 -4.30 5.88 12.17
C GLU A 176 -5.83 5.84 12.07
N GLY A 177 -6.36 5.72 10.84
CA GLY A 177 -7.78 5.58 10.57
C GLY A 177 -8.54 6.89 10.41
N ALA A 178 -9.71 6.81 9.80
CA ALA A 178 -10.59 7.95 9.51
C ALA A 178 -11.15 8.63 10.75
N SER A 179 -11.24 7.93 11.87
CA SER A 179 -11.74 8.47 13.13
C SER A 179 -10.89 9.59 13.72
N LEU A 180 -9.75 9.91 13.11
CA LEU A 180 -8.96 11.10 13.42
C LEU A 180 -9.73 12.41 13.21
N TRP A 181 -10.74 12.41 12.34
CA TRP A 181 -11.43 13.63 11.95
C TRP A 181 -12.97 13.53 11.88
N TRP A 182 -13.55 12.33 11.80
CA TRP A 182 -15.01 12.13 11.84
C TRP A 182 -15.38 10.81 12.52
N PRO A 183 -16.58 10.71 13.16
CA PRO A 183 -16.99 9.49 13.87
C PRO A 183 -17.40 8.38 12.92
N CYS A 184 -16.77 7.20 13.04
CA CYS A 184 -17.01 6.04 12.18
C CYS A 184 -16.74 4.71 12.88
N LYS A 185 -17.06 3.59 12.22
CA LYS A 185 -16.56 2.26 12.57
C LYS A 185 -15.19 2.07 11.97
N ASP A 186 -14.17 2.51 12.66
CA ASP A 186 -12.82 2.61 12.12
C ASP A 186 -12.10 1.26 12.12
N VAL A 187 -12.34 0.46 11.10
CA VAL A 187 -11.71 -0.84 10.81
C VAL A 187 -11.44 -0.94 9.31
N VAL A 188 -10.50 -1.77 8.91
CA VAL A 188 -10.17 -1.97 7.48
C VAL A 188 -11.01 -3.08 6.82
N ASN A 189 -11.64 -3.93 7.62
CA ASN A 189 -12.43 -5.07 7.14
C ASN A 189 -13.95 -4.83 7.16
N ASP A 190 -14.38 -3.59 7.07
CA ASP A 190 -15.79 -3.22 6.92
C ASP A 190 -15.89 -1.95 6.06
N GLU A 191 -16.16 -2.13 4.79
CA GLU A 191 -16.28 -1.07 3.79
C GLU A 191 -17.76 -0.76 3.52
N PRO A 192 -18.23 0.48 3.71
CA PRO A 192 -19.59 0.85 3.30
C PRO A 192 -19.79 0.69 1.80
N ASP A 193 -20.97 0.21 1.38
CA ASP A 193 -21.32 0.03 -0.03
C ASP A 193 -21.31 1.33 -0.84
N SER A 194 -21.52 2.47 -0.16
CA SER A 194 -21.53 3.81 -0.76
C SER A 194 -21.39 4.91 0.29
N VAL A 195 -20.93 6.10 -0.17
CA VAL A 195 -20.76 7.27 0.70
C VAL A 195 -21.17 8.55 -0.02
N ASP A 196 -21.94 9.41 0.66
CA ASP A 196 -22.16 10.80 0.26
C ASP A 196 -21.35 11.74 1.15
N MET A 197 -20.60 12.64 0.55
CA MET A 197 -19.77 13.62 1.23
C MET A 197 -20.20 15.03 0.85
N TYR A 198 -20.51 15.87 1.85
CA TYR A 198 -20.92 17.26 1.70
C TYR A 198 -19.86 18.15 2.34
N TYR A 199 -19.00 18.78 1.55
CA TYR A 199 -17.93 19.64 2.04
C TYR A 199 -18.30 21.11 1.90
N LYS A 200 -18.52 21.78 3.04
CA LYS A 200 -18.90 23.21 3.11
C LYS A 200 -17.67 24.06 3.36
N VAL A 201 -17.23 24.76 2.32
CA VAL A 201 -16.03 25.63 2.35
C VAL A 201 -16.36 27.05 1.92
N PRO A 202 -15.65 28.08 2.44
CA PRO A 202 -15.88 29.44 2.00
C PRO A 202 -15.44 29.65 0.54
N ASP A 203 -16.19 30.49 -0.19
CA ASP A 203 -15.77 30.95 -1.51
C ASP A 203 -14.44 31.74 -1.41
N PRO A 204 -13.48 31.59 -2.35
CA PRO A 204 -13.59 30.94 -3.65
C PRO A 204 -13.01 29.50 -3.67
N TRP A 205 -12.83 28.85 -2.53
CA TRP A 205 -12.14 27.58 -2.44
C TRP A 205 -12.96 26.42 -3.01
N VAL A 206 -12.25 25.49 -3.61
CA VAL A 206 -12.81 24.23 -4.14
C VAL A 206 -12.53 23.13 -3.12
N ALA A 207 -13.55 22.32 -2.83
CA ALA A 207 -13.38 21.08 -2.06
C ALA A 207 -13.59 19.88 -2.98
N VAL A 208 -12.62 18.98 -3.01
CA VAL A 208 -12.61 17.77 -3.83
C VAL A 208 -12.69 16.54 -2.92
N GLY A 209 -13.55 15.58 -3.26
CA GLY A 209 -13.68 14.29 -2.59
C GLY A 209 -13.54 13.11 -3.54
N ASN A 210 -13.70 11.90 -3.01
CA ASN A 210 -13.76 10.66 -3.77
C ASN A 210 -15.02 10.60 -4.67
N GLY A 211 -15.04 9.71 -5.64
CA GLY A 211 -16.19 9.48 -6.51
C GLY A 211 -16.50 10.67 -7.45
N ASN A 212 -17.78 10.89 -7.72
CA ASN A 212 -18.24 11.92 -8.63
C ASN A 212 -18.77 13.16 -7.89
N LEU A 213 -18.50 14.34 -8.47
CA LEU A 213 -19.18 15.58 -8.06
C LEU A 213 -20.65 15.53 -8.51
N VAL A 214 -21.56 15.44 -7.57
CA VAL A 214 -23.01 15.44 -7.83
C VAL A 214 -23.53 16.86 -8.02
N GLU A 215 -23.18 17.77 -7.10
CA GLU A 215 -23.63 19.15 -7.12
C GLU A 215 -22.64 20.08 -6.41
N LYS A 216 -22.58 21.31 -6.89
CA LYS A 216 -22.03 22.46 -6.16
C LYS A 216 -23.15 23.45 -5.88
N LYS A 217 -23.40 23.77 -4.62
CA LYS A 217 -24.48 24.66 -4.19
C LYS A 217 -23.95 25.82 -3.35
N SER A 218 -24.37 27.03 -3.66
CA SER A 218 -24.07 28.18 -2.80
C SER A 218 -25.07 28.25 -1.64
N LEU A 219 -24.55 28.25 -0.43
CA LEU A 219 -25.35 28.35 0.80
C LEU A 219 -25.49 29.83 1.27
N GLY A 220 -24.63 30.72 0.75
CA GLY A 220 -24.59 32.12 1.20
C GLY A 220 -24.07 32.26 2.63
N GLY A 221 -24.68 33.14 3.40
CA GLY A 221 -24.31 33.42 4.79
C GLY A 221 -23.12 34.38 4.94
N CYS A 222 -22.64 34.54 6.17
CA CYS A 222 -21.58 35.52 6.49
C CYS A 222 -20.21 35.20 5.83
N CYS A 223 -19.97 33.99 5.44
CA CYS A 223 -18.69 33.51 4.86
C CYS A 223 -18.85 33.05 3.40
N ASN A 224 -20.01 33.27 2.76
CA ASN A 224 -20.31 32.81 1.41
C ASN A 224 -19.91 31.31 1.22
N LEU A 225 -20.45 30.43 2.06
CA LEU A 225 -20.13 28.99 1.98
C LEU A 225 -20.69 28.40 0.69
N ASN A 226 -19.88 27.56 0.07
CA ASN A 226 -20.27 26.64 -0.98
C ASN A 226 -20.24 25.22 -0.43
N GLU A 227 -21.26 24.43 -0.73
CA GLU A 227 -21.33 23.00 -0.46
C GLU A 227 -20.96 22.25 -1.73
N TRP A 228 -20.03 21.31 -1.58
CA TRP A 228 -19.58 20.40 -2.64
C TRP A 228 -20.06 19.01 -2.27
N HIS A 229 -21.05 18.47 -3.00
CA HIS A 229 -21.59 17.14 -2.80
C HIS A 229 -20.88 16.15 -3.72
N TRP A 230 -20.16 15.21 -3.12
CA TRP A 230 -19.49 14.10 -3.78
C TRP A 230 -20.16 12.78 -3.41
N HIS A 231 -20.18 11.81 -4.34
CA HIS A 231 -20.78 10.52 -4.15
C HIS A 231 -19.84 9.41 -4.63
N VAL A 232 -19.63 8.39 -3.77
CA VAL A 232 -18.96 7.13 -4.09
C VAL A 232 -20.01 6.05 -4.20
N SER A 233 -20.04 5.35 -5.35
CA SER A 233 -21.06 4.35 -5.71
C SER A 233 -20.56 2.91 -5.61
N TYR A 234 -19.40 2.69 -5.02
CA TYR A 234 -18.74 1.40 -4.77
C TYR A 234 -18.34 1.27 -3.30
N PRO A 235 -18.02 0.05 -2.83
CA PRO A 235 -17.37 -0.10 -1.54
C PRO A 235 -16.10 0.74 -1.45
N ILE A 236 -15.84 1.32 -0.29
CA ILE A 236 -14.66 2.16 -0.06
C ILE A 236 -14.13 1.97 1.36
N ASN A 237 -12.82 1.76 1.49
CA ASN A 237 -12.20 1.74 2.81
C ASN A 237 -12.27 3.11 3.46
N LEU A 238 -12.50 3.17 4.77
CA LEU A 238 -12.72 4.43 5.45
C LEU A 238 -11.50 5.34 5.45
N TYR A 239 -10.28 4.79 5.41
CA TYR A 239 -9.07 5.60 5.35
C TYR A 239 -8.94 6.36 4.02
N ASP A 240 -9.56 5.82 2.95
CA ASP A 240 -9.59 6.44 1.62
C ASP A 240 -10.55 7.61 1.52
N ILE A 241 -11.55 7.71 2.41
CA ILE A 241 -12.48 8.84 2.41
C ILE A 241 -11.72 10.11 2.75
N THR A 242 -11.59 10.98 1.76
CA THR A 242 -10.69 12.13 1.80
C THR A 242 -11.34 13.42 1.33
N PHE A 243 -10.67 14.53 1.62
CA PHE A 243 -10.94 15.81 1.01
C PHE A 243 -9.64 16.52 0.64
N TYR A 244 -9.73 17.37 -0.37
CA TYR A 244 -8.69 18.34 -0.71
C TYR A 244 -9.34 19.71 -0.83
N ILE A 245 -8.76 20.74 -0.22
CA ILE A 245 -9.23 22.11 -0.30
C ILE A 245 -8.11 22.99 -0.83
N GLY A 246 -8.41 23.75 -1.89
CA GLY A 246 -7.42 24.64 -2.50
C GLY A 246 -8.03 25.55 -3.54
N LYS A 247 -7.19 26.35 -4.17
CA LYS A 247 -7.58 27.14 -5.35
C LYS A 247 -7.39 26.29 -6.61
N PHE A 248 -8.20 25.25 -6.73
CA PHE A 248 -8.08 24.27 -7.80
C PHE A 248 -8.76 24.73 -9.10
N LYS A 249 -8.18 24.28 -10.21
CA LYS A 249 -8.74 24.30 -11.55
C LYS A 249 -8.96 22.87 -12.02
N LEU A 250 -10.13 22.60 -12.61
CA LEU A 250 -10.46 21.32 -13.20
C LEU A 250 -9.69 21.14 -14.52
N LEU A 251 -8.95 20.05 -14.64
CA LEU A 251 -8.38 19.54 -15.88
C LEU A 251 -9.15 18.27 -16.28
N HIS A 252 -10.04 18.42 -17.26
CA HIS A 252 -10.85 17.31 -17.76
C HIS A 252 -10.09 16.56 -18.87
N ASP A 253 -10.10 15.22 -18.78
CA ASP A 253 -9.60 14.30 -19.78
C ASP A 253 -10.45 13.01 -19.78
N THR A 254 -10.18 12.10 -20.71
CA THR A 254 -10.86 10.80 -20.79
C THR A 254 -9.87 9.70 -21.16
N TYR A 255 -10.16 8.49 -20.71
CA TYR A 255 -9.45 7.28 -21.10
C TYR A 255 -10.43 6.29 -21.70
N TYR A 256 -10.16 5.83 -22.95
CA TYR A 256 -10.92 4.76 -23.59
C TYR A 256 -10.22 3.42 -23.33
N SER A 257 -10.91 2.51 -22.64
CA SER A 257 -10.39 1.18 -22.36
C SER A 257 -10.47 0.26 -23.58
N ALA A 258 -9.35 -0.37 -23.91
CA ALA A 258 -9.33 -1.44 -24.91
C ALA A 258 -9.92 -2.78 -24.38
N VAL A 259 -10.08 -2.90 -23.06
CA VAL A 259 -10.58 -4.10 -22.40
C VAL A 259 -12.09 -4.08 -22.25
N THR A 260 -12.65 -2.99 -21.72
CA THR A 260 -14.10 -2.85 -21.50
C THR A 260 -14.84 -2.23 -22.68
N HIS A 261 -14.14 -1.51 -23.55
CA HIS A 261 -14.69 -0.65 -24.62
C HIS A 261 -15.56 0.51 -24.11
N ASP A 262 -15.33 0.90 -22.84
CA ASP A 262 -15.97 2.04 -22.20
C ASP A 262 -15.01 3.22 -22.05
N THR A 263 -15.57 4.41 -21.77
CA THR A 263 -14.80 5.64 -21.55
C THR A 263 -14.83 6.02 -20.07
N LEU A 264 -13.65 6.00 -19.44
CA LEU A 264 -13.45 6.47 -18.07
C LEU A 264 -13.27 8.00 -18.06
N GLN A 265 -13.98 8.68 -17.17
CA GLN A 265 -13.82 10.12 -16.96
C GLN A 265 -12.61 10.39 -16.07
N LEU A 266 -11.74 11.30 -16.52
CA LEU A 266 -10.55 11.74 -15.79
C LEU A 266 -10.71 13.21 -15.47
N ASN A 267 -11.12 13.52 -14.22
CA ASN A 267 -11.42 14.87 -13.77
C ASN A 267 -10.40 15.34 -12.72
N HIS A 268 -9.20 15.70 -13.17
CA HIS A 268 -8.11 16.11 -12.29
C HIS A 268 -8.32 17.51 -11.70
N TYR A 269 -7.88 17.69 -10.46
CA TYR A 269 -7.91 18.98 -9.78
C TYR A 269 -6.50 19.42 -9.42
N VAL A 270 -6.07 20.54 -9.98
CA VAL A 270 -4.71 21.07 -9.82
C VAL A 270 -4.76 22.52 -9.40
N LEU A 271 -3.75 22.97 -8.65
CA LEU A 271 -3.62 24.37 -8.30
C LEU A 271 -3.55 25.24 -9.57
N GLU A 272 -4.23 26.38 -9.60
CA GLU A 272 -4.33 27.21 -10.81
C GLU A 272 -2.98 27.52 -11.46
N GLN A 273 -1.93 27.75 -10.65
CA GLN A 273 -0.59 28.07 -11.12
C GLN A 273 0.14 26.87 -11.74
N HIS A 274 -0.30 25.65 -11.50
CA HIS A 274 0.33 24.41 -12.00
C HIS A 274 -0.44 23.77 -13.17
N TYR A 275 -1.52 24.40 -13.64
CA TYR A 275 -2.40 23.83 -14.67
C TYR A 275 -1.66 23.42 -15.94
N ASP A 276 -0.73 24.25 -16.44
CA ASP A 276 0.02 23.96 -17.66
C ASP A 276 1.05 22.82 -17.48
N GLN A 277 1.55 22.61 -16.27
CA GLN A 277 2.43 21.49 -15.94
C GLN A 277 1.60 20.19 -15.89
N ALA A 278 0.49 20.20 -15.17
CA ALA A 278 -0.40 19.05 -15.09
C ALA A 278 -0.92 18.60 -16.46
N GLN A 279 -1.25 19.55 -17.33
CA GLN A 279 -1.71 19.26 -18.70
C GLN A 279 -0.65 18.49 -19.53
N LYS A 280 0.64 18.64 -19.21
CA LYS A 280 1.73 17.94 -19.87
C LYS A 280 2.05 16.59 -19.22
N ASP A 281 1.93 16.50 -17.90
CA ASP A 281 2.40 15.37 -17.12
C ASP A 281 1.31 14.32 -16.89
N PHE A 282 0.10 14.70 -16.52
CA PHE A 282 -1.00 13.80 -16.18
C PHE A 282 -1.49 12.86 -17.29
N PRO A 283 -1.30 13.15 -18.60
CA PRO A 283 -1.59 12.17 -19.64
C PRO A 283 -0.84 10.83 -19.51
N GLN A 284 0.23 10.74 -18.68
CA GLN A 284 0.90 9.49 -18.36
C GLN A 284 -0.06 8.49 -17.71
N LEU A 285 -1.01 8.95 -16.90
CA LEU A 285 -2.03 8.12 -16.25
C LEU A 285 -2.73 7.19 -17.22
N LYS A 286 -3.04 7.65 -18.45
CA LYS A 286 -3.73 6.81 -19.46
C LYS A 286 -2.89 5.60 -19.89
N ASN A 287 -1.57 5.74 -19.93
CA ASN A 287 -0.67 4.64 -20.26
C ASN A 287 -0.63 3.62 -19.12
N TYR A 288 -0.69 4.10 -17.86
CA TYR A 288 -0.69 3.24 -16.69
C TYR A 288 -2.02 2.48 -16.57
N LEU A 289 -3.15 3.15 -16.76
CA LEU A 289 -4.47 2.51 -16.79
C LEU A 289 -4.53 1.39 -17.85
N ALA A 290 -4.05 1.65 -19.07
CA ALA A 290 -4.00 0.64 -20.13
C ALA A 290 -3.14 -0.56 -19.74
N PHE A 291 -1.99 -0.32 -19.15
CA PHE A 291 -1.08 -1.36 -18.67
C PHE A 291 -1.71 -2.19 -17.54
N TYR A 292 -2.34 -1.55 -16.55
CA TYR A 292 -2.97 -2.25 -15.43
C TYR A 292 -4.18 -3.07 -15.86
N GLU A 293 -5.00 -2.55 -16.78
CA GLU A 293 -6.12 -3.30 -17.34
C GLU A 293 -5.64 -4.55 -18.10
N GLU A 294 -4.52 -4.47 -18.82
CA GLU A 294 -3.91 -5.63 -19.47
C GLU A 294 -3.37 -6.64 -18.44
N MET A 295 -2.72 -6.15 -17.38
CA MET A 295 -2.05 -6.98 -16.38
C MET A 295 -3.02 -7.63 -15.39
N TYR A 296 -4.04 -6.92 -14.93
CA TYR A 296 -4.87 -7.33 -13.80
C TYR A 296 -6.34 -7.49 -14.15
N GLY A 297 -6.87 -6.67 -15.04
CA GLY A 297 -8.27 -6.62 -15.41
C GLY A 297 -8.80 -5.18 -15.42
N PRO A 298 -10.07 -4.96 -15.74
CA PRO A 298 -10.67 -3.64 -15.86
C PRO A 298 -10.41 -2.74 -14.66
N TYR A 299 -10.33 -1.42 -14.90
CA TYR A 299 -10.32 -0.43 -13.82
C TYR A 299 -11.56 -0.62 -12.93
N PRO A 300 -11.43 -0.71 -11.59
CA PRO A 300 -12.53 -1.15 -10.73
C PRO A 300 -13.70 -0.13 -10.63
N TRP A 301 -13.41 1.16 -10.76
CA TRP A 301 -14.30 2.24 -10.35
C TRP A 301 -14.89 3.06 -11.52
N TYR A 302 -15.27 2.41 -12.63
CA TYR A 302 -15.72 3.11 -13.85
C TYR A 302 -16.82 4.12 -13.63
N ARG A 303 -17.81 3.84 -12.76
CA ARG A 303 -18.91 4.76 -12.47
C ARG A 303 -18.46 6.02 -11.73
N ASP A 304 -17.40 5.92 -10.93
CA ASP A 304 -16.91 6.99 -10.06
C ASP A 304 -15.77 7.81 -10.69
N GLY A 305 -15.30 7.39 -11.88
CA GLY A 305 -14.20 8.05 -12.57
C GLY A 305 -12.85 7.85 -11.88
N CYS A 306 -11.84 8.55 -12.36
CA CYS A 306 -10.51 8.59 -11.74
C CYS A 306 -9.99 10.03 -11.78
N LYS A 307 -9.34 10.47 -10.72
CA LYS A 307 -8.75 11.81 -10.68
C LYS A 307 -7.44 11.84 -9.91
N LEU A 308 -6.49 12.56 -10.43
CA LEU A 308 -5.33 13.04 -9.68
C LEU A 308 -5.70 14.38 -9.06
N VAL A 309 -5.48 14.53 -7.77
CA VAL A 309 -5.74 15.78 -7.03
C VAL A 309 -4.43 16.28 -6.46
N GLU A 310 -4.02 17.48 -6.84
CA GLU A 310 -2.79 18.06 -6.32
C GLU A 310 -2.88 18.28 -4.82
N SER A 311 -2.03 17.57 -4.06
CA SER A 311 -2.07 17.45 -2.60
C SER A 311 -0.88 18.11 -1.92
N PRO A 312 -1.03 18.57 -0.65
CA PRO A 312 0.07 19.15 0.11
C PRO A 312 1.08 18.11 0.65
N TYR A 313 1.04 16.86 0.21
CA TYR A 313 1.95 15.76 0.51
C TYR A 313 2.21 14.94 -0.76
N GLU A 314 3.20 14.05 -0.74
CA GLU A 314 3.81 13.48 -1.94
C GLU A 314 2.86 12.62 -2.78
N GLY A 315 2.21 11.64 -2.17
CA GLY A 315 1.22 10.75 -2.78
C GLY A 315 0.35 10.11 -1.71
N MET A 316 -0.78 9.56 -2.11
CA MET A 316 -1.66 8.71 -1.31
C MET A 316 -2.75 8.12 -2.20
N GLU A 317 -3.06 6.86 -2.01
CA GLU A 317 -3.90 6.03 -2.85
C GLU A 317 -5.41 6.24 -2.71
N HIS A 318 -5.89 7.34 -2.17
CA HIS A 318 -7.32 7.58 -1.93
C HIS A 318 -8.17 7.20 -3.14
N GLN A 319 -9.02 6.19 -2.99
CA GLN A 319 -9.85 5.59 -4.04
C GLN A 319 -10.51 6.66 -4.93
N THR A 320 -10.28 6.61 -6.23
CA THR A 320 -10.80 7.54 -7.27
C THR A 320 -10.40 9.02 -7.11
N ALA A 321 -9.65 9.38 -6.07
CA ALA A 321 -9.21 10.75 -5.76
C ALA A 321 -7.75 10.76 -5.31
N ILE A 322 -6.89 10.16 -6.12
CA ILE A 322 -5.47 9.93 -5.88
C ILE A 322 -4.76 11.24 -5.55
N ALA A 323 -4.07 11.29 -4.40
CA ALA A 323 -3.26 12.43 -4.01
C ALA A 323 -2.00 12.52 -4.87
N TYR A 324 -1.69 13.70 -5.37
CA TYR A 324 -0.49 13.96 -6.15
C TYR A 324 0.25 15.20 -5.65
N GLY A 325 1.43 15.05 -5.10
CA GLY A 325 2.26 16.17 -4.60
C GLY A 325 3.73 16.08 -5.04
N HIS A 326 4.04 15.27 -6.08
CA HIS A 326 5.42 15.05 -6.54
C HIS A 326 5.99 16.21 -7.38
N GLY A 327 5.19 17.22 -7.70
CA GLY A 327 5.63 18.45 -8.35
C GLY A 327 5.97 18.28 -9.82
N PHE A 328 5.28 17.38 -10.53
CA PHE A 328 5.37 17.15 -11.99
C PHE A 328 6.80 16.76 -12.43
N LYS A 329 7.39 15.79 -11.73
CA LYS A 329 8.77 15.35 -11.98
C LYS A 329 8.83 13.90 -12.37
N ASN A 330 9.37 13.65 -13.55
CA ASN A 330 9.70 12.31 -13.96
C ASN A 330 11.03 11.85 -13.34
N ASP A 331 11.13 10.57 -13.00
CA ASP A 331 12.40 9.97 -12.62
C ASP A 331 13.44 10.18 -13.75
N PRO A 332 14.63 10.72 -13.42
CA PRO A 332 15.63 11.06 -14.44
C PRO A 332 16.22 9.84 -15.15
N ASN A 333 16.14 8.65 -14.57
CA ASN A 333 16.69 7.41 -15.15
C ASN A 333 15.64 6.70 -16.02
N TRP A 334 14.36 6.79 -15.62
CA TRP A 334 13.28 6.02 -16.20
C TRP A 334 12.31 6.87 -17.04
N GLY A 335 12.30 8.19 -16.86
CA GLY A 335 11.53 9.12 -17.67
C GLY A 335 10.01 9.05 -17.48
N PHE A 336 9.54 8.58 -16.32
CA PHE A 336 8.14 8.57 -15.94
C PHE A 336 7.95 9.05 -14.49
N ASP A 337 6.77 9.56 -14.16
CA ASP A 337 6.40 9.92 -12.80
C ASP A 337 5.97 8.68 -12.01
N TYR A 338 6.83 8.26 -11.07
CA TYR A 338 6.61 7.02 -10.31
C TYR A 338 5.46 7.16 -9.31
N ILE A 339 5.17 8.36 -8.79
CA ILE A 339 4.04 8.58 -7.87
C ILE A 339 2.71 8.33 -8.60
N ILE A 340 2.53 8.87 -9.82
CA ILE A 340 1.30 8.59 -10.57
C ILE A 340 1.18 7.09 -10.83
N LEU A 341 2.29 6.42 -11.15
CA LEU A 341 2.31 4.98 -11.40
C LEU A 341 1.95 4.19 -10.14
N HIS A 342 2.64 4.44 -9.01
CA HIS A 342 2.46 3.76 -7.75
C HIS A 342 1.04 3.94 -7.19
N GLU A 343 0.62 5.18 -7.00
CA GLU A 343 -0.70 5.49 -6.40
C GLU A 343 -1.86 5.00 -7.29
N THR A 344 -1.68 4.94 -8.61
CA THR A 344 -2.70 4.37 -9.49
C THR A 344 -2.77 2.84 -9.39
N ALA A 345 -1.66 2.16 -9.08
CA ALA A 345 -1.67 0.71 -8.89
C ALA A 345 -2.53 0.30 -7.68
N HIS A 346 -2.61 1.16 -6.70
CA HIS A 346 -3.44 0.95 -5.52
C HIS A 346 -4.94 0.90 -5.82
N GLU A 347 -5.42 1.45 -6.93
CA GLU A 347 -6.82 1.28 -7.32
C GLU A 347 -7.19 -0.21 -7.49
N TRP A 348 -6.24 -1.07 -7.84
CA TRP A 348 -6.36 -2.53 -7.84
C TRP A 348 -5.92 -3.14 -6.50
N TRP A 349 -4.75 -2.74 -5.96
CA TRP A 349 -4.06 -3.34 -4.81
C TRP A 349 -4.06 -2.41 -3.60
N GLY A 350 -4.96 -2.60 -2.69
CA GLY A 350 -5.22 -1.71 -1.55
C GLY A 350 -6.67 -1.28 -1.50
N ASN A 351 -7.19 -0.75 -2.64
CA ASN A 351 -8.56 -0.26 -2.71
C ASN A 351 -9.54 -1.37 -3.15
N ALA A 352 -9.35 -1.97 -4.34
CA ALA A 352 -10.26 -3.03 -4.81
C ALA A 352 -10.00 -4.39 -4.17
N VAL A 353 -8.75 -4.68 -3.82
CA VAL A 353 -8.35 -5.85 -3.02
C VAL A 353 -7.68 -5.33 -1.76
N THR A 354 -8.45 -5.20 -0.71
CA THR A 354 -8.00 -4.65 0.58
C THR A 354 -7.50 -5.75 1.51
N ALA A 355 -6.41 -5.51 2.24
CA ALA A 355 -5.96 -6.45 3.26
C ALA A 355 -7.01 -6.57 4.37
N GLU A 356 -7.31 -7.81 4.81
CA GLU A 356 -8.23 -8.09 5.93
C GLU A 356 -7.82 -7.37 7.23
N ASP A 357 -6.52 -7.17 7.41
CA ASP A 357 -5.91 -6.47 8.53
C ASP A 357 -4.61 -5.81 8.05
N LEU A 358 -4.26 -4.66 8.61
CA LEU A 358 -2.99 -4.00 8.31
C LEU A 358 -1.76 -4.87 8.60
N GLY A 359 -1.92 -5.99 9.30
CA GLY A 359 -0.90 -7.04 9.40
C GLY A 359 -0.44 -7.59 8.05
N ASP A 360 -1.34 -7.59 7.07
CA ASP A 360 -1.07 -7.99 5.70
C ASP A 360 -0.96 -6.80 4.72
N GLY A 361 -0.70 -5.60 5.20
CA GLY A 361 -0.60 -4.37 4.37
C GLY A 361 0.44 -4.42 3.25
N TRP A 362 1.33 -5.42 3.23
CA TRP A 362 2.19 -5.67 2.09
C TRP A 362 1.40 -6.02 0.80
N ILE A 363 0.13 -6.46 0.94
CA ILE A 363 -0.80 -6.68 -0.20
C ILE A 363 -1.07 -5.36 -0.91
N HIS A 364 -1.12 -4.24 -0.18
CA HIS A 364 -1.20 -2.92 -0.78
C HIS A 364 0.16 -2.54 -1.39
N GLU A 365 1.14 -2.35 -0.56
CA GLU A 365 2.41 -1.73 -0.90
C GLU A 365 3.36 -2.60 -1.72
N GLY A 366 3.44 -3.88 -1.39
CA GLY A 366 4.31 -4.82 -2.10
C GLY A 366 3.85 -5.07 -3.54
N PHE A 367 2.52 -5.12 -3.77
CA PHE A 367 1.96 -5.24 -5.12
C PHE A 367 2.12 -3.94 -5.91
N ALA A 368 1.85 -2.77 -5.32
CA ALA A 368 2.02 -1.50 -5.99
C ALA A 368 3.49 -1.28 -6.40
N THR A 369 4.43 -1.52 -5.48
CA THR A 369 5.89 -1.46 -5.77
C THR A 369 6.32 -2.48 -6.84
N TYR A 370 5.79 -3.70 -6.80
CA TYR A 370 6.08 -4.70 -7.84
C TYR A 370 5.54 -4.29 -9.21
N THR A 371 4.41 -3.62 -9.23
CA THR A 371 3.79 -3.10 -10.46
C THR A 371 4.68 -2.05 -11.14
N GLU A 372 5.43 -1.25 -10.38
CA GLU A 372 6.43 -0.34 -10.94
C GLU A 372 7.52 -1.11 -11.72
N ALA A 373 8.02 -2.20 -11.14
CA ALA A 373 9.00 -3.05 -11.82
C ALA A 373 8.42 -3.69 -13.09
N LEU A 374 7.18 -4.16 -13.05
CA LEU A 374 6.48 -4.70 -14.23
C LEU A 374 6.26 -3.63 -15.31
N TRP A 375 5.98 -2.38 -14.94
CA TRP A 375 5.93 -1.27 -15.88
C TRP A 375 7.28 -1.03 -16.56
N VAL A 376 8.37 -1.09 -15.81
CA VAL A 376 9.73 -0.98 -16.36
C VAL A 376 10.02 -2.13 -17.34
N GLU A 377 9.57 -3.36 -17.03
CA GLU A 377 9.67 -4.50 -17.97
C GLU A 377 8.90 -4.24 -19.26
N HIS A 378 7.64 -3.81 -19.14
CA HIS A 378 6.75 -3.50 -20.25
C HIS A 378 7.29 -2.37 -21.14
N LYS A 379 7.79 -1.31 -20.51
CA LYS A 379 8.24 -0.10 -21.20
C LYS A 379 9.62 -0.24 -21.85
N PHE A 380 10.51 -1.03 -21.25
CA PHE A 380 11.91 -1.13 -21.66
C PHE A 380 12.32 -2.56 -21.99
N SER A 381 12.66 -3.37 -20.97
CA SER A 381 13.10 -4.76 -21.13
C SER A 381 13.12 -5.53 -19.82
N HIS A 382 13.21 -6.84 -19.90
CA HIS A 382 13.40 -7.73 -18.74
C HIS A 382 14.72 -7.41 -17.97
N GLU A 383 15.81 -7.04 -18.65
CA GLU A 383 17.05 -6.61 -18.00
C GLU A 383 16.85 -5.31 -17.21
N SER A 384 16.05 -4.38 -17.73
CA SER A 384 15.70 -3.14 -17.03
C SER A 384 14.86 -3.39 -15.80
N TYR A 385 13.90 -4.32 -15.86
CA TYR A 385 13.11 -4.81 -14.73
C TYR A 385 14.00 -5.39 -13.61
N GLU A 386 14.94 -6.28 -13.96
CA GLU A 386 15.87 -6.84 -12.97
C GLU A 386 16.74 -5.76 -12.33
N ARG A 387 17.18 -4.79 -13.11
CA ARG A 387 17.97 -3.65 -12.61
C ARG A 387 17.15 -2.73 -11.69
N TYR A 388 15.87 -2.53 -11.98
CA TYR A 388 14.96 -1.76 -11.14
C TYR A 388 14.82 -2.42 -9.76
N LEU A 389 14.44 -3.68 -9.72
CA LEU A 389 14.33 -4.47 -8.48
C LEU A 389 15.66 -4.57 -7.72
N TRP A 390 16.78 -4.70 -8.44
CA TRP A 390 18.09 -4.82 -7.79
C TRP A 390 18.46 -3.57 -6.99
N ALA A 391 18.03 -2.40 -7.40
CA ALA A 391 18.26 -1.16 -6.66
C ALA A 391 17.53 -1.20 -5.30
N ASP A 392 16.29 -1.68 -5.27
CA ASP A 392 15.45 -1.74 -4.07
C ASP A 392 15.93 -2.77 -3.05
N ARG A 393 16.59 -3.83 -3.51
CA ARG A 393 17.09 -4.90 -2.65
C ARG A 393 17.94 -4.40 -1.47
N PHE A 394 18.70 -3.32 -1.66
CA PHE A 394 19.62 -2.79 -0.65
C PHE A 394 18.91 -2.03 0.48
N THR A 395 17.64 -1.72 0.34
CA THR A 395 16.83 -1.05 1.36
C THR A 395 16.13 -2.05 2.29
N ILE A 396 16.02 -3.32 1.91
CA ILE A 396 15.40 -4.39 2.70
C ILE A 396 16.11 -4.57 4.04
N ILE A 397 15.40 -4.38 5.15
CA ILE A 397 15.97 -4.31 6.51
C ILE A 397 15.83 -5.63 7.27
N ASN A 398 14.77 -6.39 7.05
CA ASN A 398 14.47 -7.68 7.71
C ASN A 398 14.36 -7.60 9.25
N ARG A 399 13.75 -6.54 9.78
CA ARG A 399 13.55 -6.41 11.23
C ARG A 399 12.45 -7.31 11.75
N ARG A 400 11.39 -7.47 10.97
CA ARG A 400 10.15 -8.18 11.32
C ARG A 400 9.69 -9.03 10.16
N PRO A 401 8.78 -9.99 10.37
CA PRO A 401 7.99 -10.57 9.28
C PRO A 401 7.26 -9.48 8.50
N VAL A 402 7.07 -9.67 7.21
CA VAL A 402 6.31 -8.74 6.35
C VAL A 402 4.82 -8.86 6.64
N SER A 403 4.28 -10.09 6.68
CA SER A 403 2.97 -10.36 7.24
C SER A 403 3.08 -10.44 8.76
N ARG A 404 2.26 -9.68 9.46
CA ARG A 404 2.32 -9.49 10.92
C ARG A 404 1.12 -10.12 11.60
N PRO A 405 1.18 -10.32 12.94
CA PRO A 405 -0.01 -10.71 13.69
C PRO A 405 -1.12 -9.68 13.50
N TYR A 406 -2.37 -10.15 13.33
CA TYR A 406 -3.53 -9.31 13.16
C TYR A 406 -3.86 -8.44 14.37
N ASN A 407 -4.75 -7.49 14.17
CA ASN A 407 -5.14 -6.43 15.11
C ASN A 407 -4.04 -5.37 15.32
N ILE A 408 -3.23 -5.14 14.32
CA ILE A 408 -2.37 -3.96 14.27
C ILE A 408 -3.11 -2.84 13.54
N ARG A 409 -2.95 -1.61 14.05
CA ARG A 409 -3.53 -0.39 13.48
C ARG A 409 -2.47 0.62 13.06
N TYR A 410 -1.22 0.22 13.10
CA TYR A 410 -0.12 1.11 12.81
C TYR A 410 0.97 0.38 12.04
N PHE A 411 1.25 0.84 10.85
CA PHE A 411 2.47 0.50 10.15
C PHE A 411 3.62 1.31 10.75
N ASP A 412 4.74 0.66 10.94
CA ASP A 412 5.98 1.37 11.14
C ASP A 412 6.58 1.65 9.76
N TYR A 413 6.24 2.78 9.15
CA TYR A 413 6.79 3.22 7.86
C TYR A 413 8.31 3.37 7.83
N HIS A 414 8.99 3.28 8.96
CA HIS A 414 10.44 3.14 9.00
C HIS A 414 10.90 1.71 8.68
N ASP A 415 9.95 0.79 8.47
CA ASP A 415 10.17 -0.59 8.04
C ASP A 415 9.59 -0.74 6.61
N GLU A 416 10.33 -0.24 5.63
CA GLU A 416 9.95 -0.26 4.21
C GLU A 416 9.90 -1.67 3.61
N ASP A 417 10.05 -2.72 4.44
CA ASP A 417 10.01 -4.12 3.99
C ASP A 417 8.63 -4.52 3.42
N ILE A 418 7.53 -3.84 3.78
CA ILE A 418 6.22 -4.08 3.17
C ILE A 418 6.21 -3.70 1.68
N TYR A 419 6.97 -2.66 1.30
CA TYR A 419 7.21 -2.22 -0.07
C TYR A 419 8.25 -3.11 -0.74
N MET A 420 9.51 -2.94 -0.38
CA MET A 420 10.65 -3.48 -1.11
C MET A 420 10.80 -4.98 -0.95
N LYS A 421 10.66 -5.53 0.27
CA LYS A 421 10.67 -6.99 0.45
C LYS A 421 9.39 -7.61 -0.12
N GLY A 422 8.22 -6.96 0.01
CA GLY A 422 6.98 -7.38 -0.62
C GLY A 422 7.12 -7.54 -2.13
N SER A 423 7.65 -6.54 -2.81
CA SER A 423 7.96 -6.58 -4.24
C SER A 423 8.94 -7.71 -4.60
N TRP A 424 10.02 -7.88 -3.83
CA TRP A 424 10.98 -8.97 -4.02
C TRP A 424 10.40 -10.36 -3.76
N VAL A 425 9.41 -10.48 -2.90
CA VAL A 425 8.68 -11.74 -2.69
C VAL A 425 7.89 -12.11 -3.94
N LEU A 426 7.16 -11.17 -4.55
CA LEU A 426 6.45 -11.41 -5.81
C LEU A 426 7.41 -11.77 -6.96
N HIS A 427 8.54 -11.08 -7.07
CA HIS A 427 9.59 -11.43 -8.01
C HIS A 427 10.14 -12.86 -7.79
N SER A 428 10.42 -13.21 -6.54
CA SER A 428 10.90 -14.56 -6.19
C SER A 428 9.85 -15.64 -6.43
N LEU A 429 8.57 -15.31 -6.25
CA LEU A 429 7.44 -16.19 -6.56
C LEU A 429 7.36 -16.45 -8.07
N ARG A 430 7.45 -15.41 -8.91
CA ARG A 430 7.50 -15.52 -10.37
C ARG A 430 8.61 -16.48 -10.82
N TYR A 431 9.82 -16.31 -10.27
CA TYR A 431 10.94 -17.19 -10.54
C TYR A 431 10.69 -18.65 -10.08
N SER A 432 10.10 -18.83 -8.88
CA SER A 432 9.79 -20.14 -8.32
C SER A 432 8.74 -20.90 -9.14
N ILE A 433 7.73 -20.20 -9.64
CA ILE A 433 6.72 -20.77 -10.56
C ILE A 433 7.38 -21.17 -11.88
N ASN A 434 8.32 -20.37 -12.37
CA ASN A 434 9.10 -20.57 -13.60
C ASN A 434 8.22 -20.73 -14.86
N ASP A 435 7.08 -20.05 -14.87
CA ASP A 435 6.15 -19.95 -16.00
C ASP A 435 5.40 -18.62 -15.86
N ASP A 436 5.74 -17.65 -16.72
CA ASP A 436 5.15 -16.32 -16.68
C ASP A 436 3.64 -16.34 -16.95
N SER A 437 3.16 -17.23 -17.83
CA SER A 437 1.73 -17.35 -18.11
C SER A 437 0.95 -17.76 -16.85
N VAL A 438 1.49 -18.72 -16.09
CA VAL A 438 0.89 -19.16 -14.81
C VAL A 438 0.99 -18.06 -13.76
N PHE A 439 2.14 -17.38 -13.67
CA PHE A 439 2.32 -16.30 -12.69
C PHE A 439 1.34 -15.15 -12.92
N PHE A 440 1.19 -14.66 -14.14
CA PHE A 440 0.26 -13.59 -14.46
C PHE A 440 -1.21 -14.04 -14.35
N ASP A 441 -1.52 -15.31 -14.62
CA ASP A 441 -2.85 -15.87 -14.35
C ASP A 441 -3.15 -15.93 -12.85
N VAL A 442 -2.15 -16.18 -12.00
CA VAL A 442 -2.28 -16.05 -10.52
C VAL A 442 -2.70 -14.63 -10.15
N LEU A 443 -1.99 -13.60 -10.63
CA LEU A 443 -2.30 -12.20 -10.30
C LEU A 443 -3.71 -11.81 -10.74
N LYS A 444 -4.09 -12.13 -11.99
CA LYS A 444 -5.44 -11.88 -12.52
C LYS A 444 -6.53 -12.62 -11.73
N THR A 445 -6.25 -13.87 -11.35
CA THR A 445 -7.21 -14.69 -10.60
C THR A 445 -7.37 -14.18 -9.17
N TYR A 446 -6.28 -13.76 -8.53
CA TYR A 446 -6.31 -13.19 -7.19
C TYR A 446 -7.14 -11.90 -7.19
N PHE A 447 -6.84 -10.96 -8.10
CA PHE A 447 -7.63 -9.74 -8.28
C PHE A 447 -9.12 -10.06 -8.49
N LYS A 448 -9.46 -10.86 -9.50
CA LYS A 448 -10.84 -11.18 -9.84
C LYS A 448 -11.62 -11.86 -8.71
N THR A 449 -10.94 -12.63 -7.86
CA THR A 449 -11.58 -13.36 -6.76
C THR A 449 -11.88 -12.46 -5.58
N TYR A 450 -10.98 -11.49 -5.33
CA TYR A 450 -11.03 -10.62 -4.16
C TYR A 450 -11.37 -9.16 -4.49
N GLU A 451 -11.69 -8.84 -5.74
CA GLU A 451 -12.20 -7.52 -6.13
C GLU A 451 -13.42 -7.14 -5.27
N TYR A 452 -13.37 -5.98 -4.64
CA TYR A 452 -14.34 -5.45 -3.65
C TYR A 452 -14.46 -6.33 -2.38
N LYS A 453 -13.36 -6.91 -1.94
CA LYS A 453 -13.31 -7.76 -0.75
C LYS A 453 -11.98 -7.60 -0.01
N ASN A 454 -12.03 -7.99 1.25
CA ASN A 454 -10.82 -8.17 2.02
C ASN A 454 -10.12 -9.49 1.67
N ALA A 455 -8.80 -9.48 1.70
CA ALA A 455 -7.95 -10.61 1.37
C ALA A 455 -6.80 -10.77 2.37
N THR A 456 -6.30 -11.98 2.51
CA THR A 456 -5.17 -12.33 3.36
C THR A 456 -3.98 -12.85 2.54
N THR A 457 -2.80 -12.86 3.12
CA THR A 457 -1.64 -13.54 2.52
C THR A 457 -1.93 -15.01 2.19
N ARG A 458 -2.74 -15.70 3.02
CA ARG A 458 -3.10 -17.12 2.78
C ARG A 458 -4.05 -17.30 1.61
N ASP A 459 -4.85 -16.31 1.29
CA ASP A 459 -5.69 -16.32 0.09
C ASP A 459 -4.85 -16.27 -1.19
N LEU A 460 -3.79 -15.47 -1.21
CA LEU A 460 -2.83 -15.48 -2.32
C LEU A 460 -2.11 -16.83 -2.42
N GLU A 461 -1.63 -17.37 -1.30
CA GLU A 461 -1.02 -18.71 -1.25
C GLU A 461 -1.94 -19.74 -1.88
N LYS A 462 -3.21 -19.75 -1.48
CA LYS A 462 -4.21 -20.68 -2.04
C LYS A 462 -4.36 -20.53 -3.57
N VAL A 463 -4.44 -19.30 -4.09
CA VAL A 463 -4.52 -19.06 -5.54
C VAL A 463 -3.28 -19.59 -6.26
N VAL A 464 -2.08 -19.39 -5.69
CA VAL A 464 -0.83 -19.91 -6.23
C VAL A 464 -0.85 -21.45 -6.27
N GLU A 465 -1.27 -22.11 -5.19
CA GLU A 465 -1.38 -23.56 -5.10
C GLU A 465 -2.41 -24.13 -6.08
N ASP A 466 -3.58 -23.51 -6.17
CA ASP A 466 -4.64 -23.92 -7.10
C ASP A 466 -4.18 -23.82 -8.59
N LYS A 467 -3.40 -22.78 -8.94
CA LYS A 467 -2.91 -22.56 -10.32
C LYS A 467 -1.71 -23.41 -10.68
N THR A 468 -0.83 -23.67 -9.73
CA THR A 468 0.40 -24.42 -9.97
C THR A 468 0.23 -25.93 -9.73
N GLY A 469 -0.75 -26.35 -8.94
CA GLY A 469 -0.92 -27.72 -8.46
C GLY A 469 0.18 -28.17 -7.48
N LYS A 470 0.89 -27.22 -6.84
CA LYS A 470 2.02 -27.48 -5.93
C LYS A 470 1.80 -26.82 -4.59
N ASP A 471 2.35 -27.36 -3.53
CA ASP A 471 2.42 -26.73 -2.20
C ASP A 471 3.42 -25.56 -2.23
N TYR A 472 2.95 -24.37 -1.83
CA TYR A 472 3.74 -23.15 -1.70
C TYR A 472 3.81 -22.63 -0.27
N LYS A 473 3.25 -23.34 0.70
CA LYS A 473 3.30 -22.94 2.11
C LYS A 473 4.71 -22.64 2.60
N TRP A 474 5.71 -23.44 2.19
CA TRP A 474 7.12 -23.22 2.51
C TRP A 474 7.65 -21.86 2.04
N PHE A 475 7.15 -21.35 0.89
CA PHE A 475 7.55 -20.07 0.30
C PHE A 475 6.99 -18.91 1.12
N PHE A 476 5.67 -18.92 1.35
CA PHE A 476 4.99 -17.89 2.11
C PHE A 476 5.45 -17.84 3.57
N ASP A 477 5.60 -18.98 4.21
CA ASP A 477 6.11 -19.07 5.58
C ASP A 477 7.51 -18.46 5.70
N GLN A 478 8.41 -18.73 4.75
CA GLN A 478 9.78 -18.22 4.80
C GLN A 478 9.88 -16.73 4.52
N TYR A 479 9.18 -16.25 3.50
CA TYR A 479 9.39 -14.87 3.05
C TYR A 479 8.51 -13.85 3.75
N LEU A 480 7.31 -14.23 4.15
CA LEU A 480 6.32 -13.30 4.70
C LEU A 480 6.09 -13.48 6.20
N TYR A 481 6.02 -14.73 6.68
CA TYR A 481 5.78 -15.02 8.11
C TYR A 481 7.07 -15.16 8.94
N ASP A 482 8.24 -15.28 8.31
CA ASP A 482 9.54 -15.17 8.97
C ASP A 482 10.26 -13.88 8.53
N ARG A 483 11.06 -13.32 9.45
CA ARG A 483 11.85 -12.13 9.13
C ARG A 483 13.11 -12.41 8.32
N PHE A 484 13.65 -13.63 8.43
CA PHE A 484 14.94 -13.94 7.82
C PHE A 484 14.83 -14.17 6.31
N VAL A 485 15.72 -13.51 5.58
CA VAL A 485 16.00 -13.89 4.20
C VAL A 485 16.85 -15.16 4.21
N PRO A 486 16.53 -16.17 3.37
CA PRO A 486 17.33 -17.37 3.23
C PRO A 486 18.80 -17.05 2.97
N GLU A 487 19.72 -17.83 3.54
CA GLU A 487 21.14 -17.68 3.30
C GLU A 487 21.69 -18.96 2.66
N LEU A 488 22.27 -18.81 1.46
CA LEU A 488 22.96 -19.89 0.75
C LEU A 488 24.44 -19.86 1.11
N GLN A 489 24.90 -20.83 1.89
CA GLN A 489 26.33 -21.07 2.05
C GLN A 489 26.83 -21.85 0.84
N TYR A 490 27.90 -21.40 0.22
CA TYR A 490 28.53 -22.07 -0.92
C TYR A 490 30.04 -21.93 -0.88
N TYR A 491 30.75 -22.89 -1.52
CA TYR A 491 32.20 -22.82 -1.70
C TYR A 491 32.64 -23.75 -2.84
N ALA A 492 33.44 -23.24 -3.76
CA ALA A 492 34.02 -24.02 -4.85
C ALA A 492 35.46 -24.46 -4.51
N GLU A 493 35.73 -25.73 -4.54
CA GLU A 493 37.06 -26.29 -4.28
C GLU A 493 37.28 -27.57 -5.09
N ASN A 494 38.47 -27.76 -5.67
CA ASN A 494 38.87 -28.96 -6.41
C ASN A 494 37.92 -29.41 -7.54
N GLY A 495 37.27 -28.45 -8.21
CA GLY A 495 36.32 -28.72 -9.30
C GLY A 495 34.93 -29.14 -8.82
N GLU A 496 34.64 -29.01 -7.56
CA GLU A 496 33.34 -29.26 -6.94
C GLU A 496 32.79 -27.97 -6.35
N LEU A 497 31.45 -27.77 -6.39
CA LEU A 497 30.71 -26.73 -5.69
C LEU A 497 29.97 -27.38 -4.53
N TYR A 498 30.31 -26.99 -3.31
CA TYR A 498 29.61 -27.37 -2.08
C TYR A 498 28.59 -26.28 -1.71
N PHE A 499 27.38 -26.66 -1.25
CA PHE A 499 26.34 -25.72 -0.93
C PHE A 499 25.30 -26.25 0.06
N ARG A 500 24.60 -25.36 0.75
CA ARG A 500 23.43 -25.65 1.59
C ARG A 500 22.64 -24.41 1.89
N TRP A 501 21.35 -24.58 2.22
CA TRP A 501 20.58 -23.54 2.87
C TRP A 501 20.88 -23.43 4.36
N VAL A 502 20.90 -22.21 4.88
CA VAL A 502 20.82 -21.85 6.30
C VAL A 502 19.86 -20.68 6.48
N LYS A 503 19.41 -20.44 7.71
CA LYS A 503 18.37 -19.44 8.03
C LYS A 503 17.06 -19.66 7.28
N VAL A 504 16.73 -20.91 7.04
CA VAL A 504 15.43 -21.31 6.51
C VAL A 504 14.64 -22.02 7.60
N ILE A 505 13.31 -21.78 7.58
CA ILE A 505 12.35 -22.48 8.41
C ILE A 505 11.98 -23.77 7.69
N ASN A 506 12.06 -24.91 8.17
CA ASN A 506 11.70 -26.17 7.50
C ASN A 506 12.46 -26.42 6.18
N GLU A 507 11.90 -27.27 5.34
CA GLU A 507 12.38 -27.50 3.97
C GLU A 507 12.13 -26.26 3.12
N PHE A 508 13.13 -25.90 2.33
CA PHE A 508 13.07 -24.75 1.43
C PHE A 508 13.56 -25.16 0.04
N PRO A 509 12.67 -25.70 -0.81
CA PRO A 509 13.02 -26.32 -2.10
C PRO A 509 13.27 -25.29 -3.22
N MET A 510 13.63 -24.05 -2.89
CA MET A 510 13.92 -23.01 -3.88
C MET A 510 15.14 -23.41 -4.72
N PRO A 511 15.00 -23.54 -6.05
CA PRO A 511 16.15 -23.73 -6.94
C PRO A 511 16.98 -22.46 -7.00
N VAL A 512 18.29 -22.59 -7.17
CA VAL A 512 19.20 -21.47 -7.32
C VAL A 512 20.00 -21.60 -8.60
N LYS A 513 19.96 -20.57 -9.43
CA LYS A 513 20.85 -20.41 -10.56
C LYS A 513 22.23 -20.00 -10.06
N VAL A 514 23.28 -20.66 -10.54
CA VAL A 514 24.67 -20.35 -10.26
C VAL A 514 25.35 -19.96 -11.56
N ARG A 515 25.91 -18.77 -11.61
CA ARG A 515 26.69 -18.27 -12.73
C ARG A 515 28.10 -18.88 -12.69
N ILE A 516 28.60 -19.20 -13.85
CA ILE A 516 29.91 -19.84 -14.02
C ILE A 516 30.74 -19.02 -15.01
N ASN A 517 32.00 -18.76 -14.67
CA ASN A 517 32.96 -18.14 -15.58
C ASN A 517 34.13 -19.08 -15.88
N GLY A 518 34.65 -18.99 -17.09
CA GLY A 518 35.82 -19.76 -17.56
C GLY A 518 35.49 -21.12 -18.20
N SER A 519 34.24 -21.55 -18.16
CA SER A 519 33.78 -22.79 -18.81
C SER A 519 33.02 -22.51 -20.12
N LYS A 520 32.65 -23.57 -20.86
CA LYS A 520 31.70 -23.46 -21.98
C LYS A 520 30.24 -23.34 -21.52
N THR A 521 29.98 -23.66 -20.27
CA THR A 521 28.66 -23.58 -19.63
C THR A 521 28.66 -22.37 -18.75
N ASP A 522 27.73 -21.43 -19.00
CA ASP A 522 27.69 -20.16 -18.31
C ASP A 522 26.91 -20.21 -16.98
N GLU A 523 26.08 -21.23 -16.77
CA GLU A 523 25.25 -21.40 -15.59
C GLU A 523 24.92 -22.86 -15.30
N LEU A 524 24.56 -23.13 -14.04
CA LEU A 524 23.93 -24.38 -13.62
C LEU A 524 22.82 -24.08 -12.60
N VAL A 525 21.83 -24.94 -12.47
CA VAL A 525 20.79 -24.86 -11.43
C VAL A 525 21.10 -25.88 -10.36
N ILE A 526 21.13 -25.44 -9.10
CA ILE A 526 21.26 -26.29 -7.93
C ILE A 526 19.97 -26.31 -7.13
N HIS A 527 19.74 -27.40 -6.38
CA HIS A 527 18.59 -27.58 -5.49
C HIS A 527 19.07 -27.76 -4.04
N PRO A 528 19.41 -26.67 -3.36
CA PRO A 528 20.00 -26.77 -2.02
C PRO A 528 18.98 -27.26 -0.99
N THR A 529 19.47 -28.01 -0.01
CA THR A 529 18.77 -28.39 1.22
C THR A 529 19.53 -27.85 2.44
N THR A 530 19.08 -28.14 3.63
CA THR A 530 19.80 -27.77 4.87
C THR A 530 21.03 -28.63 5.10
N ALA A 531 21.09 -29.84 4.48
CA ALA A 531 22.30 -30.67 4.47
C ALA A 531 23.32 -30.14 3.45
N ILE A 532 24.61 -30.29 3.74
CA ILE A 532 25.64 -29.94 2.77
C ILE A 532 25.58 -30.92 1.59
N GLN A 533 25.50 -30.38 0.39
CA GLN A 533 25.49 -31.08 -0.89
C GLN A 533 26.69 -30.64 -1.72
N HIS A 534 26.99 -31.36 -2.78
CA HIS A 534 27.96 -30.93 -3.77
C HIS A 534 27.57 -31.32 -5.18
N VAL A 535 28.14 -30.63 -6.15
CA VAL A 535 28.00 -30.91 -7.57
C VAL A 535 29.31 -30.63 -8.28
N LYS A 536 29.65 -31.50 -9.25
CA LYS A 536 30.84 -31.31 -10.07
C LYS A 536 30.69 -30.09 -10.99
N LEU A 537 31.68 -29.22 -10.97
CA LEU A 537 31.72 -28.05 -11.83
C LEU A 537 32.17 -28.42 -13.26
N PRO A 538 31.68 -27.74 -14.29
CA PRO A 538 32.16 -27.89 -15.66
C PRO A 538 33.67 -27.65 -15.78
N ALA A 539 34.32 -28.38 -16.69
CA ALA A 539 35.76 -28.24 -16.93
C ALA A 539 36.08 -26.79 -17.38
N GLY A 540 37.15 -26.23 -16.82
CA GLY A 540 37.59 -24.87 -17.11
C GLY A 540 36.95 -23.79 -16.22
N THR A 541 36.07 -24.15 -15.29
CA THR A 541 35.49 -23.17 -14.34
C THR A 541 36.59 -22.46 -13.56
N LEU A 542 36.55 -21.13 -13.61
CA LEU A 542 37.47 -20.26 -12.87
C LEU A 542 36.78 -19.69 -11.62
N THR A 543 35.53 -19.21 -11.76
CA THR A 543 34.76 -18.67 -10.67
C THR A 543 33.28 -19.06 -10.78
N VAL A 544 32.62 -19.11 -9.64
CA VAL A 544 31.17 -19.35 -9.53
C VAL A 544 30.55 -18.40 -8.54
N TRP A 545 29.31 -17.97 -8.78
CA TRP A 545 28.54 -17.20 -7.82
C TRP A 545 27.05 -17.47 -8.00
N PRO A 546 26.29 -17.58 -6.90
CA PRO A 546 24.83 -17.69 -6.95
C PRO A 546 24.21 -16.41 -7.52
N ASP A 547 23.20 -16.58 -8.36
CA ASP A 547 22.49 -15.46 -9.00
C ASP A 547 21.44 -14.88 -8.08
N GLU A 548 21.83 -13.91 -7.27
CA GLU A 548 20.95 -13.21 -6.32
C GLU A 548 19.98 -12.23 -6.99
N VAL A 549 20.07 -12.02 -8.31
CA VAL A 549 19.14 -11.15 -9.05
C VAL A 549 17.79 -11.86 -9.25
N LYS A 550 17.77 -13.18 -9.31
CA LYS A 550 16.56 -13.97 -9.62
C LYS A 550 15.67 -14.27 -8.42
N VAL A 551 16.26 -14.34 -7.24
CA VAL A 551 15.57 -14.76 -6.01
C VAL A 551 16.12 -13.98 -4.82
N LEU A 552 15.26 -13.67 -3.88
CA LEU A 552 15.66 -13.01 -2.64
C LEU A 552 16.34 -13.99 -1.68
N PHE A 553 17.64 -14.05 -1.70
CA PHE A 553 18.47 -14.76 -0.73
C PHE A 553 19.82 -14.05 -0.56
N LYS A 554 20.60 -14.44 0.42
CA LYS A 554 21.96 -13.95 0.63
C LYS A 554 22.96 -15.07 0.35
N GLY A 555 23.82 -14.89 -0.64
CA GLY A 555 24.96 -15.78 -0.90
C GLY A 555 26.10 -15.52 0.09
N VAL A 556 26.64 -16.57 0.71
CA VAL A 556 27.75 -16.49 1.67
C VAL A 556 28.83 -17.52 1.32
N GLU A 557 29.96 -17.05 0.81
CA GLU A 557 31.10 -17.91 0.56
C GLU A 557 31.68 -18.45 1.89
N THR A 558 31.73 -19.79 2.03
CA THR A 558 32.08 -20.45 3.29
C THR A 558 33.21 -21.47 3.06
N LYS A 559 34.48 -21.02 3.20
CA LYS A 559 35.70 -21.74 2.84
C LYS A 559 35.90 -23.11 3.47
N ASN A 560 35.25 -23.44 4.59
CA ASN A 560 35.39 -24.76 5.23
C ASN A 560 34.23 -25.71 4.92
N LEU A 561 33.37 -25.39 3.96
CA LEU A 561 32.15 -26.16 3.66
C LEU A 561 32.49 -27.59 3.17
N ALA A 562 33.54 -27.74 2.36
CA ALA A 562 34.02 -29.05 1.93
C ALA A 562 34.45 -29.96 3.10
N LYS A 563 35.20 -29.41 4.07
CA LYS A 563 35.61 -30.14 5.28
C LYS A 563 34.42 -30.53 6.19
N LEU A 564 33.42 -29.69 6.22
CA LEU A 564 32.18 -29.97 6.95
C LEU A 564 31.37 -31.06 6.26
N PHE A 565 31.38 -31.10 4.93
CA PHE A 565 30.76 -32.18 4.14
C PHE A 565 31.43 -33.53 4.41
N GLU A 566 32.77 -33.60 4.41
CA GLU A 566 33.51 -34.83 4.72
C GLU A 566 33.16 -35.39 6.11
N LYS A 567 33.06 -34.50 7.13
CA LYS A 567 32.63 -34.90 8.47
C LYS A 567 31.19 -35.41 8.50
N GLN A 568 30.27 -34.75 7.79
CA GLN A 568 28.87 -35.17 7.70
C GLN A 568 28.75 -36.54 7.05
N SER A 569 29.56 -36.84 6.03
CA SER A 569 29.59 -38.14 5.33
C SER A 569 30.21 -39.26 6.17
N ALA A 570 31.17 -38.94 7.04
CA ALA A 570 31.80 -39.89 7.93
C ALA A 570 30.93 -40.30 9.13
N THR A 571 29.84 -39.55 9.41
CA THR A 571 28.93 -39.78 10.55
C THR A 571 27.67 -40.56 10.14
N LYS A 572 27.44 -40.73 8.84
CA LYS A 572 26.40 -41.58 8.24
C LYS A 572 26.94 -42.97 7.94
#